data_53b38a3cc4892931b2a4a1a60e5a3265
#
_entry.id   53b38a3cc4892931b2a4a1a60e5a3265
#
_cell.length_a   1.000
_cell.length_b   1.000
_cell.length_c   1.000
_cell.angle_alpha   90.00
_cell.angle_beta   90.00
_cell.angle_gamma   90.00
#
_symmetry.space_group_name_H-M   'P 1'
#
loop_
_entity.id
_entity.type
_entity.pdbx_description
1 polymer ?
#
loop_
_entity_poly.entity_id
_entity_poly.type
_entity_poly.pdbx_seq_one_letter_code
_entity_poly.pdbx_strand_id
1 'polypeptide(L)'
;MHMLIRSKVADFGKWKPAYDAHLPARQRAGLKEEHFFRNADDPNEVLLLFSVEDVDKAKAFSASDDLRQAMEKAGVSDKPDVYFLK
;
A
#
# COMPACT_ATOMS: atom_id res chain seq x y z
N MET A 1 -12.59 -10.62 2.59
CA MET A 1 -12.08 -10.00 1.36
C MET A 1 -10.66 -9.52 1.58
N HIS A 2 -9.86 -9.49 0.55
CA HIS A 2 -8.47 -9.07 0.60
C HIS A 2 -8.18 -7.99 -0.43
N MET A 3 -7.14 -7.21 -0.18
CA MET A 3 -6.62 -6.23 -1.13
C MET A 3 -5.15 -6.50 -1.35
N LEU A 4 -4.77 -6.72 -2.61
CA LEU A 4 -3.38 -6.91 -2.99
C LEU A 4 -2.88 -5.65 -3.69
N ILE A 5 -1.75 -5.12 -3.21
CA ILE A 5 -1.11 -3.96 -3.82
C ILE A 5 0.28 -4.36 -4.29
N ARG A 6 0.58 -4.05 -5.57
CA ARG A 6 1.92 -4.13 -6.12
C ARG A 6 2.39 -2.72 -6.42
N SER A 7 3.54 -2.35 -5.91
CA SER A 7 4.04 -0.98 -6.05
C SER A 7 5.55 -0.99 -6.31
N LYS A 8 6.00 -0.15 -7.22
CA LYS A 8 7.44 0.11 -7.39
C LYS A 8 7.80 1.42 -6.71
N VAL A 9 8.90 1.39 -5.97
CA VAL A 9 9.39 2.55 -5.24
C VAL A 9 10.80 2.89 -5.72
N ALA A 10 11.18 4.16 -5.59
CA ALA A 10 12.51 4.61 -6.02
C ALA A 10 13.61 4.08 -5.10
N ASP A 11 13.33 3.99 -3.81
CA ASP A 11 14.26 3.52 -2.78
C ASP A 11 13.47 2.94 -1.61
N PHE A 12 13.57 1.63 -1.44
CA PHE A 12 12.86 0.94 -0.37
C PHE A 12 13.20 1.49 1.02
N GLY A 13 14.47 1.80 1.26
CA GLY A 13 14.92 2.32 2.55
C GLY A 13 14.30 3.67 2.92
N LYS A 14 13.93 4.47 1.93
CA LYS A 14 13.22 5.74 2.12
C LYS A 14 11.71 5.54 2.17
N TRP A 15 11.19 4.57 1.42
CA TRP A 15 9.76 4.30 1.35
C TRP A 15 9.22 3.66 2.64
N LYS A 16 9.95 2.72 3.22
CA LYS A 16 9.48 1.91 4.36
C LYS A 16 9.11 2.77 5.59
N PRO A 17 9.93 3.75 6.00
CA PRO A 17 9.54 4.62 7.14
C PRO A 17 8.26 5.41 6.87
N ALA A 18 8.05 5.89 5.64
CA ALA A 18 6.84 6.62 5.27
C ALA A 18 5.62 5.68 5.27
N TYR A 19 5.79 4.45 4.79
CA TYR A 19 4.75 3.42 4.85
C TYR A 19 4.34 3.12 6.29
N ASP A 20 5.33 2.93 7.17
CA ASP A 20 5.07 2.65 8.58
C ASP A 20 4.35 3.81 9.28
N ALA A 21 4.73 5.05 8.95
CA ALA A 21 4.09 6.25 9.50
C ALA A 21 2.63 6.40 9.07
N HIS A 22 2.23 5.77 7.97
CA HIS A 22 0.87 5.84 7.45
C HIS A 22 -0.06 4.77 8.03
N LEU A 23 0.42 3.97 8.98
CA LEU A 23 -0.35 2.89 9.60
C LEU A 23 -1.70 3.34 10.17
N PRO A 24 -1.80 4.47 10.92
CA PRO A 24 -3.10 4.90 11.45
C PRO A 24 -4.16 5.13 10.38
N ALA A 25 -3.76 5.66 9.22
CA ALA A 25 -4.70 5.88 8.11
C ALA A 25 -5.21 4.55 7.55
N ARG A 26 -4.33 3.54 7.43
CA ARG A 26 -4.74 2.20 7.00
C ARG A 26 -5.70 1.55 7.99
N GLN A 27 -5.43 1.69 9.28
CA GLN A 27 -6.30 1.15 10.32
C GLN A 27 -7.70 1.78 10.26
N ARG A 28 -7.78 3.09 10.06
CA ARG A 28 -9.06 3.79 9.90
C ARG A 28 -9.84 3.33 8.66
N ALA A 29 -9.12 2.89 7.63
CA ALA A 29 -9.73 2.35 6.42
C ALA A 29 -10.15 0.88 6.54
N GLY A 30 -9.94 0.25 7.70
CA GLY A 30 -10.27 -1.15 7.93
C GLY A 30 -9.32 -2.12 7.25
N LEU A 31 -8.07 -1.71 7.04
CA LEU A 31 -7.04 -2.52 6.39
C LEU A 31 -6.07 -3.07 7.42
N LYS A 32 -5.87 -4.39 7.40
CA LYS A 32 -4.90 -5.07 8.24
C LYS A 32 -3.88 -5.77 7.35
N GLU A 33 -2.59 -5.42 7.52
CA GLU A 33 -1.52 -6.07 6.78
C GLU A 33 -1.38 -7.52 7.24
N GLU A 34 -1.56 -8.45 6.30
CA GLU A 34 -1.36 -9.87 6.56
C GLU A 34 0.01 -10.34 6.09
N HIS A 35 0.43 -9.89 4.91
CA HIS A 35 1.74 -10.24 4.36
C HIS A 35 2.37 -9.03 3.69
N PHE A 36 3.69 -8.98 3.83
CA PHE A 36 4.52 -7.95 3.23
C PHE A 36 5.67 -8.65 2.50
N PHE A 37 5.74 -8.48 1.18
CA PHE A 37 6.77 -9.11 0.37
C PHE A 37 7.54 -8.06 -0.43
N ARG A 38 8.79 -8.39 -0.72
CA ARG A 38 9.58 -7.69 -1.73
C ARG A 38 9.90 -8.70 -2.83
N ASN A 39 9.96 -8.23 -4.08
CA ASN A 39 10.38 -9.08 -5.18
C ASN A 39 11.82 -9.52 -4.95
N ALA A 40 12.09 -10.84 -5.05
CA ALA A 40 13.43 -11.39 -4.84
C ALA A 40 14.45 -10.85 -5.85
N ASP A 41 14.00 -10.48 -7.05
CA ASP A 41 14.87 -9.98 -8.11
C ASP A 41 14.90 -8.45 -8.18
N ASP A 42 13.97 -7.75 -7.50
CA ASP A 42 13.90 -6.30 -7.47
C ASP A 42 13.50 -5.83 -6.07
N PRO A 43 14.46 -5.41 -5.23
CA PRO A 43 14.17 -5.01 -3.85
C PRO A 43 13.31 -3.74 -3.74
N ASN A 44 13.12 -2.99 -4.83
CA ASN A 44 12.28 -1.81 -4.87
C ASN A 44 10.85 -2.11 -5.38
N GLU A 45 10.53 -3.36 -5.61
CA GLU A 45 9.15 -3.78 -5.89
C GLU A 45 8.56 -4.45 -4.65
N VAL A 46 7.46 -3.90 -4.16
CA VAL A 46 6.80 -4.39 -2.95
C VAL A 46 5.42 -4.93 -3.28
N LEU A 47 5.04 -6.00 -2.57
CA LEU A 47 3.72 -6.61 -2.68
C LEU A 47 3.13 -6.71 -1.28
N LEU A 48 1.93 -6.15 -1.12
CA LEU A 48 1.27 -6.03 0.17
C LEU A 48 -0.08 -6.74 0.10
N LEU A 49 -0.35 -7.63 1.04
CA LEU A 49 -1.64 -8.28 1.15
C LEU A 49 -2.31 -7.83 2.44
N PHE A 50 -3.49 -7.23 2.30
CA PHE A 50 -4.31 -6.77 3.42
C PHE A 50 -5.59 -7.56 3.51
N SER A 51 -6.06 -7.82 4.74
CA SER A 51 -7.46 -8.16 4.95
C SER A 51 -8.28 -6.88 4.95
N VAL A 52 -9.49 -6.95 4.39
CA VAL A 52 -10.37 -5.79 4.21
C VAL A 52 -11.63 -6.00 5.03
N GLU A 53 -11.82 -5.14 6.03
CA GLU A 53 -13.01 -5.17 6.89
C GLU A 53 -14.21 -4.54 6.20
N ASP A 54 -14.00 -3.43 5.48
CA ASP A 54 -15.03 -2.67 4.77
C ASP A 54 -14.51 -2.28 3.39
N VAL A 55 -15.09 -2.90 2.34
CA VAL A 55 -14.65 -2.70 0.96
C VAL A 55 -14.83 -1.25 0.50
N ASP A 56 -15.92 -0.61 0.89
CA ASP A 56 -16.19 0.76 0.47
C ASP A 56 -15.17 1.73 1.07
N LYS A 57 -14.82 1.54 2.34
CA LYS A 57 -13.76 2.32 2.98
C LYS A 57 -12.39 2.06 2.33
N ALA A 58 -12.09 0.81 2.02
CA ALA A 58 -10.82 0.47 1.37
C ALA A 58 -10.71 1.08 -0.02
N LYS A 59 -11.78 1.05 -0.80
CA LYS A 59 -11.82 1.68 -2.12
C LYS A 59 -11.66 3.19 -2.03
N ALA A 60 -12.35 3.83 -1.09
CA ALA A 60 -12.22 5.27 -0.85
C ALA A 60 -10.79 5.63 -0.44
N PHE A 61 -10.18 4.82 0.42
CA PHE A 61 -8.80 5.03 0.86
C PHE A 61 -7.82 4.91 -0.32
N SER A 62 -7.96 3.88 -1.16
CA SER A 62 -7.05 3.67 -2.29
C SER A 62 -7.15 4.76 -3.35
N ALA A 63 -8.29 5.47 -3.41
CA ALA A 63 -8.51 6.58 -4.32
C ALA A 63 -8.31 7.95 -3.67
N SER A 64 -7.93 8.01 -2.38
CA SER A 64 -7.82 9.26 -1.65
C SER A 64 -6.62 10.10 -2.08
N ASP A 65 -6.76 11.42 -2.02
CA ASP A 65 -5.66 12.35 -2.27
C ASP A 65 -4.57 12.22 -1.21
N ASP A 66 -4.95 11.95 0.04
CA ASP A 66 -4.00 11.74 1.14
C ASP A 66 -3.05 10.59 0.84
N LEU A 67 -3.59 9.46 0.36
CA LEU A 67 -2.75 8.32 0.00
C LEU A 67 -1.87 8.64 -1.20
N ARG A 68 -2.42 9.32 -2.22
CA ARG A 68 -1.64 9.72 -3.38
C ARG A 68 -0.47 10.61 -3.00
N GLN A 69 -0.70 11.61 -2.16
CA GLN A 69 0.35 12.50 -1.67
C GLN A 69 1.38 11.74 -0.84
N ALA A 70 0.94 10.83 0.02
CA ALA A 70 1.85 10.01 0.82
C ALA A 70 2.74 9.15 -0.07
N MET A 71 2.19 8.56 -1.13
CA MET A 71 2.97 7.76 -2.08
C MET A 71 3.98 8.60 -2.85
N GLU A 72 3.60 9.79 -3.28
CA GLU A 72 4.52 10.71 -3.97
C GLU A 72 5.69 11.09 -3.05
N LYS A 73 5.42 11.43 -1.80
CA LYS A 73 6.45 11.76 -0.81
C LYS A 73 7.34 10.57 -0.48
N ALA A 74 6.77 9.37 -0.49
CA ALA A 74 7.50 8.14 -0.22
C ALA A 74 8.35 7.66 -1.40
N GLY A 75 8.24 8.32 -2.56
CA GLY A 75 9.01 7.98 -3.75
C GLY A 75 8.48 6.79 -4.54
N VAL A 76 7.16 6.62 -4.58
CA VAL A 76 6.54 5.61 -5.44
C VAL A 76 6.72 6.06 -6.89
N SER A 77 7.43 5.26 -7.69
CA SER A 77 7.85 5.64 -9.04
C SER A 77 6.79 5.40 -10.10
N ASP A 78 5.91 4.42 -9.88
CA ASP A 78 4.86 4.05 -10.81
C ASP A 78 3.50 4.05 -10.11
N LYS A 79 2.43 4.11 -10.91
CA LYS A 79 1.08 3.93 -10.39
C LYS A 79 0.96 2.51 -9.81
N PRO A 80 0.57 2.35 -8.54
CA PRO A 80 0.43 1.03 -7.95
C PRO A 80 -0.72 0.25 -8.57
N ASP A 81 -0.54 -1.07 -8.67
CA ASP A 81 -1.61 -1.99 -9.05
C ASP A 81 -2.36 -2.41 -7.80
N VAL A 82 -3.67 -2.25 -7.80
CA VAL A 82 -4.53 -2.59 -6.65
C VAL A 82 -5.59 -3.58 -7.10
N TYR A 83 -5.65 -4.72 -6.40
CA TYR A 83 -6.62 -5.78 -6.68
C TYR A 83 -7.44 -6.06 -5.44
N PHE A 84 -8.77 -6.12 -5.60
CA PHE A 84 -9.67 -6.58 -4.53
C PHE A 84 -10.00 -8.04 -4.80
N LEU A 85 -9.73 -8.90 -3.82
CA LEU A 85 -9.80 -10.35 -3.95
C LEU A 85 -10.81 -10.93 -2.97
N LYS A 86 -11.56 -11.89 -3.45
CA LYS A 86 -12.49 -12.65 -2.60
C LYS A 86 -11.89 -13.97 -2.14
#